data_ee6f103f7666d4e656e1c58c6406b323
#
_entry.id   ee6f103f7666d4e656e1c58c6406b323
#
_cell.length_a   1.000
_cell.length_b   1.000
_cell.length_c   1.000
_cell.angle_alpha   90.00
_cell.angle_beta   90.00
_cell.angle_gamma   90.00
#
_symmetry.space_group_name_H-M   'P 1'
#
loop_
_entity.id
_entity.type
_entity.pdbx_description
1 polymer ?
#
loop_
_entity_poly.entity_id
_entity_poly.type
_entity_poly.pdbx_seq_one_letter_code
_entity_poly.pdbx_strand_id
1 'polypeptide(L)'
;MKKFLILILIAHFANFLFSQQVGINIGDIAPDIKLPNPKGDSISLYSLRGQVVLIDFWASWCGPCRKENPHVVQAYEKYHDKNFKIGKGFTIFGISLDKNKENWEKGIKEDKLNWYNVSDLSYWQSPVASKYGVKGIPSNFLIDKDGIIVAKNLRGSVLEETLEKYVVVDPVASFEDELKDLKLEYNNLEHSDEYGNSKELKKLKKSIANIEKSIENLKK
;
A
#
# COMPACT_ATOMS: atom_id res chain seq x y z
N MET A 1 17.90 5.90 50.71
CA MET A 1 16.99 5.01 50.00
C MET A 1 16.32 5.66 48.78
N LYS A 2 15.76 6.88 48.83
CA LYS A 2 15.12 7.54 47.66
C LYS A 2 16.04 7.75 46.44
N LYS A 3 17.33 8.08 46.65
CA LYS A 3 18.31 8.26 45.54
C LYS A 3 18.66 6.97 44.81
N PHE A 4 18.62 5.82 45.51
CA PHE A 4 18.89 4.50 44.93
C PHE A 4 17.73 4.00 44.06
N LEU A 5 16.47 4.31 44.46
CA LEU A 5 15.30 3.99 43.66
C LEU A 5 15.24 4.77 42.33
N ILE A 6 15.68 6.05 42.32
CA ILE A 6 15.70 6.89 41.12
C ILE A 6 16.73 6.36 40.12
N LEU A 7 17.90 5.91 40.59
CA LEU A 7 18.92 5.31 39.72
C LEU A 7 18.46 4.00 39.06
N ILE A 8 17.68 3.17 39.76
CA ILE A 8 17.13 1.93 39.22
C ILE A 8 16.04 2.23 38.17
N LEU A 9 15.21 3.26 38.40
CA LEU A 9 14.19 3.68 37.42
C LEU A 9 14.81 4.24 36.13
N ILE A 10 15.90 5.01 36.22
CA ILE A 10 16.63 5.53 35.06
C ILE A 10 17.31 4.40 34.28
N ALA A 11 17.88 3.40 34.97
CA ALA A 11 18.48 2.24 34.33
C ALA A 11 17.48 1.35 33.59
N HIS A 12 16.21 1.28 34.04
CA HIS A 12 15.15 0.56 33.33
C HIS A 12 14.60 1.34 32.12
N PHE A 13 14.64 2.67 32.14
CA PHE A 13 14.25 3.50 30.99
C PHE A 13 15.30 3.50 29.86
N ALA A 14 16.57 3.28 30.17
CA ALA A 14 17.66 3.25 29.18
C ALA A 14 17.66 1.97 28.31
N ASN A 15 16.98 0.91 28.71
CA ASN A 15 16.89 -0.34 27.94
C ASN A 15 15.76 -0.37 26.92
N PHE A 16 14.98 0.70 26.74
CA PHE A 16 13.90 0.79 25.76
C PHE A 16 14.28 1.45 24.44
N LEU A 17 15.59 1.66 24.20
CA LEU A 17 16.08 1.96 22.88
C LEU A 17 16.15 0.64 22.10
N PHE A 18 15.02 0.17 21.61
CA PHE A 18 14.99 -0.83 20.55
C PHE A 18 15.76 -0.22 19.36
N SER A 19 17.04 -0.53 19.26
CA SER A 19 17.78 -0.27 18.04
C SER A 19 17.09 -1.09 16.93
N GLN A 20 16.31 -0.43 16.08
CA GLN A 20 15.74 -1.07 14.91
C GLN A 20 16.91 -1.55 14.06
N GLN A 21 17.04 -2.88 13.92
CA GLN A 21 18.11 -3.45 13.11
C GLN A 21 17.68 -3.47 11.64
N VAL A 22 18.67 -3.37 10.75
CA VAL A 22 18.46 -3.61 9.32
C VAL A 22 18.38 -5.12 9.09
N GLY A 23 17.28 -5.58 8.52
CA GLY A 23 17.03 -7.01 8.32
C GLY A 23 15.80 -7.27 7.48
N ILE A 24 15.34 -8.52 7.46
CA ILE A 24 14.23 -8.97 6.62
C ILE A 24 13.05 -9.57 7.42
N ASN A 25 13.06 -9.45 8.73
CA ASN A 25 11.94 -9.89 9.57
C ASN A 25 10.90 -8.77 9.71
N ILE A 26 9.70 -9.13 10.10
CA ILE A 26 8.70 -8.13 10.50
C ILE A 26 9.24 -7.37 11.71
N GLY A 27 9.21 -6.04 11.63
CA GLY A 27 9.79 -5.13 12.62
C GLY A 27 11.20 -4.64 12.29
N ASP A 28 11.94 -5.30 11.40
CA ASP A 28 13.25 -4.83 10.92
C ASP A 28 13.09 -3.68 9.91
N ILE A 29 14.11 -2.81 9.83
CA ILE A 29 14.24 -1.85 8.72
C ILE A 29 14.69 -2.63 7.47
N ALA A 30 13.89 -2.59 6.41
CA ALA A 30 14.24 -3.21 5.13
C ALA A 30 15.58 -2.67 4.59
N PRO A 31 16.52 -3.54 4.19
CA PRO A 31 17.80 -3.11 3.60
C PRO A 31 17.58 -2.25 2.36
N ASP A 32 18.38 -1.19 2.16
CA ASP A 32 18.29 -0.41 0.93
C ASP A 32 18.57 -1.24 -0.31
N ILE A 33 17.82 -0.94 -1.36
CA ILE A 33 17.96 -1.47 -2.71
C ILE A 33 18.23 -0.30 -3.64
N LYS A 34 19.32 -0.33 -4.37
CA LYS A 34 19.66 0.69 -5.35
C LYS A 34 19.98 0.02 -6.67
N LEU A 35 19.03 0.10 -7.61
CA LEU A 35 19.10 -0.58 -8.90
C LEU A 35 18.63 0.34 -10.04
N PRO A 36 19.06 0.08 -11.29
CA PRO A 36 18.61 0.84 -12.45
C PRO A 36 17.16 0.53 -12.83
N ASN A 37 16.44 1.56 -13.25
CA ASN A 37 15.15 1.47 -13.91
C ASN A 37 15.32 1.10 -15.42
N PRO A 38 14.24 0.92 -16.20
CA PRO A 38 14.34 0.66 -17.64
C PRO A 38 15.10 1.73 -18.43
N LYS A 39 15.12 2.99 -17.96
CA LYS A 39 15.86 4.10 -18.60
C LYS A 39 17.34 4.11 -18.23
N GLY A 40 17.77 3.30 -17.24
CA GLY A 40 19.13 3.26 -16.73
C GLY A 40 19.37 4.15 -15.51
N ASP A 41 18.36 4.92 -15.05
CA ASP A 41 18.50 5.74 -13.85
C ASP A 41 18.46 4.87 -12.61
N SER A 42 19.41 5.10 -11.70
CA SER A 42 19.47 4.35 -10.43
C SER A 42 18.46 4.89 -9.42
N ILE A 43 17.56 4.03 -8.95
CA ILE A 43 16.55 4.37 -7.93
C ILE A 43 16.86 3.62 -6.64
N SER A 44 16.83 4.36 -5.51
CA SER A 44 16.98 3.79 -4.17
C SER A 44 15.61 3.58 -3.54
N LEU A 45 15.40 2.43 -2.90
CA LEU A 45 14.22 2.17 -2.08
C LEU A 45 14.06 3.22 -0.98
N TYR A 46 15.17 3.68 -0.39
CA TYR A 46 15.15 4.68 0.67
C TYR A 46 14.65 6.06 0.19
N SER A 47 14.68 6.35 -1.11
CA SER A 47 14.06 7.57 -1.65
C SER A 47 12.54 7.60 -1.53
N LEU A 48 11.91 6.47 -1.22
CA LEU A 48 10.46 6.32 -1.05
C LEU A 48 10.00 6.42 0.41
N ARG A 49 10.91 6.78 1.33
CA ARG A 49 10.54 7.03 2.74
C ARG A 49 9.39 8.04 2.84
N GLY A 50 8.52 7.86 3.80
CA GLY A 50 7.28 8.63 3.94
C GLY A 50 6.06 7.94 3.35
N GLN A 51 6.25 7.01 2.41
CA GLN A 51 5.18 6.23 1.78
C GLN A 51 5.09 4.81 2.35
N VAL A 52 3.94 4.18 2.19
CA VAL A 52 3.79 2.73 2.32
C VAL A 52 4.26 2.09 1.02
N VAL A 53 5.21 1.15 1.08
CA VAL A 53 5.82 0.57 -0.12
C VAL A 53 5.72 -0.96 -0.10
N LEU A 54 5.22 -1.53 -1.20
CA LEU A 54 5.33 -2.96 -1.46
C LEU A 54 6.62 -3.21 -2.25
N ILE A 55 7.59 -3.86 -1.63
CA ILE A 55 8.79 -4.39 -2.29
C ILE A 55 8.38 -5.72 -2.92
N ASP A 56 8.32 -5.80 -4.25
CA ASP A 56 7.81 -6.98 -4.95
C ASP A 56 8.86 -7.59 -5.90
N PHE A 57 9.21 -8.85 -5.64
CA PHE A 57 10.13 -9.64 -6.47
C PHE A 57 9.35 -10.48 -7.46
N TRP A 58 9.59 -10.23 -8.75
CA TRP A 58 8.88 -10.85 -9.85
C TRP A 58 9.79 -11.10 -11.06
N ALA A 59 9.26 -11.62 -12.15
CA ALA A 59 9.93 -11.66 -13.46
C ALA A 59 8.92 -11.86 -14.59
N SER A 60 9.27 -11.42 -15.80
CA SER A 60 8.43 -11.57 -17.00
C SER A 60 8.15 -13.05 -17.36
N TRP A 61 9.08 -13.93 -17.08
CA TRP A 61 8.97 -15.38 -17.30
C TRP A 61 8.26 -16.14 -16.17
N CYS A 62 7.94 -15.47 -15.06
CA CYS A 62 7.32 -16.09 -13.90
C CYS A 62 5.79 -16.17 -14.07
N GLY A 63 5.27 -17.29 -14.49
CA GLY A 63 3.82 -17.49 -14.69
C GLY A 63 2.97 -17.18 -13.46
N PRO A 64 3.31 -17.65 -12.25
CA PRO A 64 2.58 -17.26 -11.03
C PRO A 64 2.63 -15.76 -10.74
N CYS A 65 3.76 -15.06 -10.99
CA CYS A 65 3.86 -13.62 -10.82
C CYS A 65 2.92 -12.88 -11.77
N ARG A 66 2.88 -13.30 -13.05
CA ARG A 66 2.01 -12.71 -14.08
C ARG A 66 0.52 -12.90 -13.75
N LYS A 67 0.17 -13.98 -13.04
CA LYS A 67 -1.20 -14.21 -12.53
C LYS A 67 -1.52 -13.34 -11.31
N GLU A 68 -0.52 -13.00 -10.51
CA GLU A 68 -0.66 -12.14 -9.33
C GLU A 68 -0.70 -10.65 -9.69
N ASN A 69 0.03 -10.23 -10.74
CA ASN A 69 0.14 -8.82 -11.14
C ASN A 69 -1.20 -8.07 -11.28
N PRO A 70 -2.29 -8.64 -11.81
CA PRO A 70 -3.60 -7.97 -11.83
C PRO A 70 -4.12 -7.56 -10.44
N HIS A 71 -3.92 -8.38 -9.41
CA HIS A 71 -4.31 -8.06 -8.03
C HIS A 71 -3.43 -6.93 -7.47
N VAL A 72 -2.12 -6.95 -7.80
CA VAL A 72 -1.18 -5.90 -7.39
C VAL A 72 -1.52 -4.57 -8.08
N VAL A 73 -1.89 -4.59 -9.37
CA VAL A 73 -2.37 -3.41 -10.12
C VAL A 73 -3.65 -2.85 -9.50
N GLN A 74 -4.62 -3.71 -9.20
CA GLN A 74 -5.87 -3.30 -8.56
C GLN A 74 -5.61 -2.64 -7.20
N ALA A 75 -4.75 -3.23 -6.38
CA ALA A 75 -4.36 -2.64 -5.10
C ALA A 75 -3.65 -1.29 -5.29
N TYR A 76 -2.75 -1.17 -6.28
CA TYR A 76 -2.09 0.10 -6.59
C TYR A 76 -3.09 1.18 -7.00
N GLU A 77 -3.98 0.90 -7.94
CA GLU A 77 -5.00 1.84 -8.42
C GLU A 77 -5.94 2.31 -7.30
N LYS A 78 -6.29 1.41 -6.36
CA LYS A 78 -7.20 1.71 -5.24
C LYS A 78 -6.53 2.51 -4.12
N TYR A 79 -5.23 2.30 -3.87
CA TYR A 79 -4.59 2.75 -2.63
C TYR A 79 -3.46 3.77 -2.83
N HIS A 80 -2.97 4.04 -4.05
CA HIS A 80 -1.78 4.87 -4.28
C HIS A 80 -1.89 6.28 -3.72
N ASP A 81 -3.08 6.87 -3.69
CA ASP A 81 -3.37 8.23 -3.20
C ASP A 81 -3.98 8.28 -1.79
N LYS A 82 -4.24 7.12 -1.18
CA LYS A 82 -4.84 7.06 0.16
C LYS A 82 -3.84 7.45 1.25
N ASN A 83 -4.36 7.97 2.36
CA ASN A 83 -3.57 8.19 3.56
C ASN A 83 -3.61 6.95 4.47
N PHE A 84 -2.47 6.62 5.05
CA PHE A 84 -2.32 5.47 5.94
C PHE A 84 -1.83 5.90 7.31
N LYS A 85 -2.21 5.19 8.36
CA LYS A 85 -1.67 5.36 9.73
C LYS A 85 -0.15 5.18 9.77
N ILE A 86 0.40 4.44 8.80
CA ILE A 86 1.82 4.05 8.71
C ILE A 86 2.56 4.73 7.54
N GLY A 87 1.94 5.69 6.82
CA GLY A 87 2.57 6.42 5.72
C GLY A 87 1.60 7.24 4.90
N LYS A 88 2.11 7.98 3.93
CA LYS A 88 1.29 8.81 3.03
C LYS A 88 1.38 8.27 1.60
N GLY A 89 0.25 7.80 1.07
CA GLY A 89 0.21 7.12 -0.23
C GLY A 89 0.76 5.69 -0.17
N PHE A 90 0.48 4.94 -1.22
CA PHE A 90 0.98 3.58 -1.42
C PHE A 90 1.69 3.49 -2.76
N THR A 91 2.86 2.86 -2.78
CA THR A 91 3.56 2.59 -4.04
C THR A 91 4.19 1.20 -4.03
N ILE A 92 4.69 0.80 -5.19
CA ILE A 92 5.34 -0.49 -5.38
C ILE A 92 6.76 -0.26 -5.89
N PHE A 93 7.70 -1.01 -5.34
CA PHE A 93 9.08 -1.09 -5.77
C PHE A 93 9.29 -2.50 -6.32
N GLY A 94 9.06 -2.66 -7.64
CA GLY A 94 9.13 -3.93 -8.35
C GLY A 94 10.57 -4.27 -8.73
N ILE A 95 11.10 -5.37 -8.20
CA ILE A 95 12.43 -5.89 -8.50
C ILE A 95 12.29 -7.07 -9.45
N SER A 96 12.75 -6.91 -10.69
CA SER A 96 12.70 -7.99 -11.66
C SER A 96 13.96 -8.87 -11.58
N LEU A 97 13.72 -10.19 -11.60
CA LEU A 97 14.75 -11.23 -11.77
C LEU A 97 14.89 -11.67 -13.23
N ASP A 98 14.65 -10.78 -14.18
CA ASP A 98 14.91 -11.07 -15.59
C ASP A 98 16.42 -11.03 -15.91
N LYS A 99 16.82 -11.74 -16.96
CA LYS A 99 18.17 -11.63 -17.57
C LYS A 99 18.17 -10.72 -18.77
N ASN A 100 17.01 -10.59 -19.42
CA ASN A 100 16.85 -9.88 -20.68
C ASN A 100 15.99 -8.62 -20.45
N LYS A 101 16.55 -7.47 -20.81
CA LYS A 101 15.92 -6.17 -20.60
C LYS A 101 14.63 -6.04 -21.40
N GLU A 102 14.63 -6.49 -22.66
CA GLU A 102 13.49 -6.37 -23.55
C GLU A 102 12.29 -7.17 -23.05
N ASN A 103 12.53 -8.39 -22.51
CA ASN A 103 11.48 -9.23 -21.91
C ASN A 103 10.93 -8.57 -20.66
N TRP A 104 11.78 -8.00 -19.81
CA TRP A 104 11.39 -7.25 -18.62
C TRP A 104 10.51 -6.06 -18.98
N GLU A 105 10.95 -5.19 -19.91
CA GLU A 105 10.19 -4.03 -20.36
C GLU A 105 8.86 -4.43 -21.01
N LYS A 106 8.85 -5.52 -21.79
CA LYS A 106 7.63 -6.08 -22.34
C LYS A 106 6.66 -6.53 -21.22
N GLY A 107 7.16 -7.24 -20.21
CA GLY A 107 6.36 -7.67 -19.06
C GLY A 107 5.75 -6.49 -18.30
N ILE A 108 6.52 -5.42 -18.04
CA ILE A 108 6.04 -4.18 -17.42
C ILE A 108 4.86 -3.61 -18.21
N LYS A 109 5.01 -3.51 -19.53
CA LYS A 109 3.99 -2.93 -20.41
C LYS A 109 2.73 -3.79 -20.49
N GLU A 110 2.88 -5.10 -20.68
CA GLU A 110 1.76 -6.04 -20.81
C GLU A 110 0.92 -6.10 -19.54
N ASP A 111 1.57 -6.13 -18.38
CA ASP A 111 0.89 -6.20 -17.09
C ASP A 111 0.54 -4.82 -16.50
N LYS A 112 0.83 -3.73 -17.20
CA LYS A 112 0.54 -2.34 -16.79
C LYS A 112 1.15 -1.97 -15.43
N LEU A 113 2.39 -2.35 -15.19
CA LEU A 113 3.08 -2.12 -13.92
C LEU A 113 3.56 -0.66 -13.81
N ASN A 114 2.64 0.27 -13.56
CA ASN A 114 2.83 1.73 -13.59
C ASN A 114 3.42 2.28 -12.28
N TRP A 115 4.50 1.68 -11.79
CA TRP A 115 5.21 2.05 -10.56
C TRP A 115 6.72 1.98 -10.74
N TYR A 116 7.50 2.03 -9.66
CA TYR A 116 8.96 1.92 -9.71
C TYR A 116 9.38 0.49 -10.06
N ASN A 117 9.92 0.29 -11.25
CA ASN A 117 10.45 -0.99 -11.71
C ASN A 117 11.97 -0.90 -11.84
N VAL A 118 12.69 -1.82 -11.21
CA VAL A 118 14.16 -1.89 -11.21
C VAL A 118 14.65 -3.32 -11.43
N SER A 119 15.86 -3.47 -11.97
CA SER A 119 16.49 -4.78 -12.16
C SER A 119 18.01 -4.64 -12.29
N ASP A 120 18.77 -5.63 -11.78
CA ASP A 120 20.18 -5.83 -12.07
C ASP A 120 20.41 -6.81 -13.22
N LEU A 121 19.35 -7.35 -13.82
CA LEU A 121 19.35 -8.35 -14.88
C LEU A 121 20.17 -9.60 -14.53
N SER A 122 20.32 -9.91 -13.25
CA SER A 122 21.18 -10.97 -12.74
C SER A 122 20.44 -12.28 -12.44
N TYR A 123 19.12 -12.35 -12.72
CA TYR A 123 18.32 -13.57 -12.48
C TYR A 123 18.43 -14.02 -11.01
N TRP A 124 18.63 -15.31 -10.75
CA TRP A 124 18.84 -15.84 -9.41
C TRP A 124 20.20 -15.50 -8.79
N GLN A 125 21.13 -14.89 -9.56
CA GLN A 125 22.41 -14.37 -9.04
C GLN A 125 22.30 -12.93 -8.50
N SER A 126 21.09 -12.35 -8.49
CA SER A 126 20.86 -11.02 -7.95
C SER A 126 21.29 -10.93 -6.48
N PRO A 127 22.28 -10.06 -6.15
CA PRO A 127 22.68 -9.82 -4.77
C PRO A 127 21.53 -9.28 -3.91
N VAL A 128 20.60 -8.55 -4.52
CA VAL A 128 19.42 -8.01 -3.85
C VAL A 128 18.46 -9.13 -3.48
N ALA A 129 18.17 -10.06 -4.39
CA ALA A 129 17.34 -11.22 -4.09
C ALA A 129 17.94 -12.08 -2.97
N SER A 130 19.26 -12.28 -3.01
CA SER A 130 20.01 -12.99 -1.96
C SER A 130 19.91 -12.25 -0.61
N LYS A 131 20.13 -10.93 -0.58
CA LYS A 131 20.06 -10.08 0.62
C LYS A 131 18.69 -10.13 1.28
N TYR A 132 17.61 -10.23 0.49
CA TYR A 132 16.23 -10.36 0.96
C TYR A 132 15.81 -11.81 1.20
N GLY A 133 16.72 -12.77 1.06
CA GLY A 133 16.45 -14.18 1.28
C GLY A 133 15.40 -14.78 0.33
N VAL A 134 15.25 -14.20 -0.87
CA VAL A 134 14.27 -14.62 -1.87
C VAL A 134 14.71 -15.93 -2.51
N LYS A 135 14.00 -17.02 -2.19
CA LYS A 135 14.23 -18.37 -2.73
C LYS A 135 13.23 -18.78 -3.81
N GLY A 136 12.21 -17.97 -4.03
CA GLY A 136 11.14 -18.18 -5.02
C GLY A 136 10.37 -16.91 -5.27
N ILE A 137 9.78 -16.78 -6.44
CA ILE A 137 8.92 -15.65 -6.83
C ILE A 137 7.53 -16.15 -7.28
N PRO A 138 6.48 -15.33 -7.02
CA PRO A 138 6.51 -13.99 -6.44
C PRO A 138 6.89 -14.00 -4.94
N SER A 139 7.57 -12.97 -4.45
CA SER A 139 7.87 -12.74 -3.04
C SER A 139 7.81 -11.24 -2.75
N ASN A 140 7.20 -10.83 -1.63
CA ASN A 140 7.10 -9.40 -1.33
C ASN A 140 7.19 -9.10 0.16
N PHE A 141 7.45 -7.81 0.43
CA PHE A 141 7.55 -7.22 1.75
C PHE A 141 6.81 -5.88 1.73
N LEU A 142 5.87 -5.68 2.64
CA LEU A 142 5.22 -4.39 2.84
C LEU A 142 5.99 -3.62 3.92
N ILE A 143 6.39 -2.39 3.61
CA ILE A 143 7.09 -1.50 4.54
C ILE A 143 6.29 -0.23 4.78
N ASP A 144 6.45 0.32 5.98
CA ASP A 144 5.87 1.60 6.38
C ASP A 144 6.73 2.80 5.92
N LYS A 145 6.31 4.02 6.31
CA LYS A 145 6.99 5.29 6.01
C LYS A 145 8.44 5.36 6.49
N ASP A 146 8.79 4.63 7.54
CA ASP A 146 10.12 4.58 8.13
C ASP A 146 10.93 3.40 7.54
N GLY A 147 10.30 2.59 6.67
CA GLY A 147 10.82 1.41 6.00
C GLY A 147 10.86 0.17 6.86
N ILE A 148 10.08 0.13 7.90
CA ILE A 148 9.93 -1.03 8.75
C ILE A 148 9.03 -2.04 8.03
N ILE A 149 9.45 -3.30 7.99
CA ILE A 149 8.67 -4.38 7.40
C ILE A 149 7.48 -4.68 8.31
N VAL A 150 6.27 -4.45 7.80
CA VAL A 150 5.01 -4.67 8.53
C VAL A 150 4.28 -5.95 8.11
N ALA A 151 4.56 -6.45 6.90
CA ALA A 151 4.01 -7.71 6.40
C ALA A 151 4.89 -8.31 5.29
N LYS A 152 4.68 -9.59 4.99
CA LYS A 152 5.45 -10.34 3.96
C LYS A 152 4.54 -11.31 3.23
N ASN A 153 4.91 -11.62 1.97
CA ASN A 153 4.27 -12.67 1.17
C ASN A 153 2.75 -12.49 1.01
N LEU A 154 2.32 -11.27 0.80
CA LEU A 154 0.93 -10.91 0.55
C LEU A 154 0.51 -11.37 -0.85
N ARG A 155 -0.69 -12.00 -0.98
CA ARG A 155 -1.22 -12.53 -2.24
C ARG A 155 -2.71 -12.27 -2.36
N GLY A 156 -3.19 -12.02 -3.60
CA GLY A 156 -4.60 -11.84 -3.90
C GLY A 156 -5.25 -10.81 -2.98
N SER A 157 -6.41 -11.15 -2.42
CA SER A 157 -7.16 -10.29 -1.50
C SER A 157 -6.41 -9.93 -0.22
N VAL A 158 -5.45 -10.77 0.22
CA VAL A 158 -4.70 -10.52 1.48
C VAL A 158 -3.87 -9.24 1.40
N LEU A 159 -3.41 -8.83 0.20
CA LEU A 159 -2.74 -7.55 0.01
C LEU A 159 -3.68 -6.39 0.31
N GLU A 160 -4.88 -6.38 -0.29
CA GLU A 160 -5.87 -5.34 -0.06
C GLU A 160 -6.35 -5.32 1.39
N GLU A 161 -6.69 -6.48 1.97
CA GLU A 161 -7.08 -6.61 3.37
C GLU A 161 -6.02 -6.09 4.34
N THR A 162 -4.74 -6.25 3.98
CA THR A 162 -3.63 -5.74 4.80
C THR A 162 -3.51 -4.24 4.68
N LEU A 163 -3.61 -3.68 3.48
CA LEU A 163 -3.59 -2.22 3.25
C LEU A 163 -4.77 -1.54 3.95
N GLU A 164 -5.98 -2.11 3.85
CA GLU A 164 -7.20 -1.57 4.45
C GLU A 164 -7.09 -1.37 5.96
N LYS A 165 -6.38 -2.26 6.69
CA LYS A 165 -6.15 -2.11 8.15
C LYS A 165 -5.41 -0.82 8.51
N TYR A 166 -4.63 -0.29 7.58
CA TYR A 166 -3.81 0.90 7.80
C TYR A 166 -4.37 2.17 7.16
N VAL A 167 -5.38 2.08 6.29
CA VAL A 167 -6.02 3.27 5.69
C VAL A 167 -6.57 4.17 6.78
N VAL A 168 -6.30 5.46 6.68
CA VAL A 168 -6.95 6.48 7.50
C VAL A 168 -8.30 6.76 6.87
N VAL A 169 -9.34 6.29 7.52
CA VAL A 169 -10.71 6.66 7.14
C VAL A 169 -10.93 8.08 7.64
N ASP A 170 -10.99 9.04 6.74
CA ASP A 170 -11.53 10.37 7.04
C ASP A 170 -13.06 10.24 7.09
N PRO A 171 -13.68 10.40 8.28
CA PRO A 171 -15.13 10.25 8.38
C PRO A 171 -15.89 11.24 7.48
N VAL A 172 -15.33 12.43 7.28
CA VAL A 172 -15.96 13.46 6.43
C VAL A 172 -15.90 13.04 4.97
N ALA A 173 -14.73 12.63 4.47
CA ALA A 173 -14.57 12.16 3.09
C ALA A 173 -15.43 10.93 2.80
N SER A 174 -15.50 9.99 3.76
CA SER A 174 -16.35 8.79 3.65
C SER A 174 -17.84 9.16 3.52
N PHE A 175 -18.32 10.13 4.30
CA PHE A 175 -19.69 10.59 4.20
C PHE A 175 -19.94 11.42 2.93
N GLU A 176 -18.96 12.16 2.43
CA GLU A 176 -19.07 12.91 1.18
C GLU A 176 -19.18 11.98 -0.03
N ASP A 177 -18.44 10.87 -0.05
CA ASP A 177 -18.56 9.84 -1.09
C ASP A 177 -19.94 9.16 -1.04
N GLU A 178 -20.39 8.72 0.14
CA GLU A 178 -21.73 8.13 0.32
C GLU A 178 -22.84 9.11 -0.09
N LEU A 179 -22.70 10.38 0.24
CA LEU A 179 -23.64 11.43 -0.13
C LEU A 179 -23.75 11.62 -1.64
N LYS A 180 -22.61 11.52 -2.33
CA LYS A 180 -22.54 11.62 -3.80
C LYS A 180 -23.29 10.48 -4.47
N ASP A 181 -23.08 9.25 -3.99
CA ASP A 181 -23.74 8.06 -4.54
C ASP A 181 -25.25 8.10 -4.31
N LEU A 182 -25.69 8.48 -3.10
CA LEU A 182 -27.12 8.63 -2.78
C LEU A 182 -27.81 9.73 -3.60
N LYS A 183 -27.12 10.85 -3.85
CA LYS A 183 -27.64 11.91 -4.72
C LYS A 183 -27.77 11.47 -6.16
N LEU A 184 -26.83 10.68 -6.65
CA LEU A 184 -26.90 10.10 -8.00
C LEU A 184 -28.09 9.14 -8.12
N GLU A 185 -28.27 8.27 -7.14
CA GLU A 185 -29.41 7.34 -7.08
C GLU A 185 -30.75 8.09 -7.01
N TYR A 186 -30.84 9.12 -6.15
CA TYR A 186 -32.02 9.97 -6.02
C TYR A 186 -32.38 10.63 -7.37
N ASN A 187 -31.39 11.21 -8.06
CA ASN A 187 -31.62 11.88 -9.35
C ASN A 187 -32.08 10.89 -10.43
N ASN A 188 -31.52 9.69 -10.45
CA ASN A 188 -31.89 8.65 -11.41
C ASN A 188 -33.35 8.20 -11.20
N LEU A 189 -33.78 8.04 -9.93
CA LEU A 189 -35.14 7.64 -9.59
C LEU A 189 -36.15 8.78 -9.78
N GLU A 190 -35.78 10.03 -9.49
CA GLU A 190 -36.63 11.19 -9.67
C GLU A 190 -37.00 11.44 -11.15
N HIS A 191 -36.08 11.12 -12.08
CA HIS A 191 -36.28 11.27 -13.52
C HIS A 191 -36.93 10.04 -14.18
N SER A 192 -37.22 8.97 -13.45
CA SER A 192 -37.99 7.84 -13.96
C SER A 192 -39.49 8.09 -13.74
N ASP A 193 -40.26 8.15 -14.82
CA ASP A 193 -41.70 8.43 -14.80
C ASP A 193 -42.52 7.45 -13.91
N GLU A 194 -41.93 6.33 -13.55
CA GLU A 194 -42.54 5.26 -12.77
C GLU A 194 -42.50 5.48 -11.24
N TYR A 195 -41.59 6.38 -10.73
CA TYR A 195 -41.26 6.45 -9.30
C TYR A 195 -41.48 7.82 -8.64
N GLY A 196 -42.00 8.83 -9.35
CA GLY A 196 -42.07 10.25 -8.90
C GLY A 196 -42.75 10.53 -7.55
N ASN A 197 -43.34 9.55 -6.87
CA ASN A 197 -43.98 9.68 -5.56
C ASN A 197 -43.69 8.48 -4.62
N SER A 198 -42.68 7.70 -4.88
CA SER A 198 -42.43 6.44 -4.21
C SER A 198 -41.93 6.61 -2.77
N LYS A 199 -42.23 5.61 -1.93
CA LYS A 199 -41.71 5.47 -0.57
C LYS A 199 -40.18 5.46 -0.56
N GLU A 200 -39.59 5.07 -1.65
CA GLU A 200 -38.12 4.95 -1.88
C GLU A 200 -37.45 6.30 -2.02
N LEU A 201 -37.98 7.22 -2.84
CA LEU A 201 -37.51 8.60 -2.95
C LEU A 201 -37.56 9.34 -1.60
N LYS A 202 -38.63 9.13 -0.81
CA LYS A 202 -38.72 9.71 0.54
C LYS A 202 -37.66 9.16 1.48
N LYS A 203 -37.34 7.85 1.36
CA LYS A 203 -36.28 7.20 2.15
C LYS A 203 -34.89 7.74 1.80
N LEU A 204 -34.59 7.82 0.49
CA LEU A 204 -33.31 8.38 -0.01
C LEU A 204 -33.12 9.82 0.43
N LYS A 205 -34.15 10.68 0.26
CA LYS A 205 -34.12 12.07 0.71
C LYS A 205 -33.82 12.22 2.21
N LYS A 206 -34.39 11.32 3.03
CA LYS A 206 -34.11 11.29 4.47
C LYS A 206 -32.67 10.84 4.76
N SER A 207 -32.15 9.87 4.02
CA SER A 207 -30.74 9.40 4.17
C SER A 207 -29.76 10.51 3.80
N ILE A 208 -29.97 11.18 2.67
CA ILE A 208 -29.19 12.35 2.23
C ILE A 208 -29.14 13.41 3.33
N ALA A 209 -30.30 13.83 3.85
CA ALA A 209 -30.36 14.85 4.91
C ALA A 209 -29.62 14.45 6.21
N ASN A 210 -29.67 13.15 6.56
CA ASN A 210 -28.96 12.65 7.75
C ASN A 210 -27.45 12.70 7.55
N ILE A 211 -26.93 12.35 6.38
CA ILE A 211 -25.51 12.37 6.07
C ILE A 211 -25.01 13.82 6.02
N GLU A 212 -25.72 14.73 5.36
CA GLU A 212 -25.38 16.16 5.33
C GLU A 212 -25.24 16.73 6.75
N LYS A 213 -26.17 16.40 7.65
CA LYS A 213 -26.10 16.77 9.06
C LYS A 213 -24.90 16.18 9.78
N SER A 214 -24.54 14.91 9.46
CA SER A 214 -23.36 14.25 10.04
C SER A 214 -22.07 14.95 9.61
N ILE A 215 -21.94 15.29 8.33
CA ILE A 215 -20.81 16.05 7.79
C ILE A 215 -20.70 17.42 8.47
N GLU A 216 -21.81 18.14 8.64
CA GLU A 216 -21.81 19.45 9.31
C GLU A 216 -21.32 19.35 10.76
N ASN A 217 -21.74 18.30 11.48
CA ASN A 217 -21.32 18.08 12.87
C ASN A 217 -19.83 17.70 12.99
N LEU A 218 -19.26 17.04 12.00
CA LEU A 218 -17.84 16.65 12.00
C LEU A 218 -16.92 17.82 11.62
N LYS A 219 -17.44 18.85 10.92
CA LYS A 219 -16.69 20.05 10.50
C LYS A 219 -16.67 21.15 11.58
N LYS A 220 -17.42 21.00 12.67
CA LYS A 220 -17.45 21.92 13.85
C LYS A 220 -16.44 21.53 14.89
#